data_9cd261de84bf397d7455690773474ed2
#
_entry.id   9cd261de84bf397d7455690773474ed2
#
_cell.length_a   1.000
_cell.length_b   1.000
_cell.length_c   1.000
_cell.angle_alpha   90.00
_cell.angle_beta   90.00
_cell.angle_gamma   90.00
#
_symmetry.space_group_name_H-M   'P 1'
#
loop_
_entity.id
_entity.type
_entity.pdbx_description
1 polymer ?
#
loop_
_entity_poly.entity_id
_entity_poly.type
_entity_poly.pdbx_seq_one_letter_code
_entity_poly.pdbx_strand_id
1 'polypeptide(L)'
;MIGFVLLVDVAAIAGSAWSFLRVPFTEGDGLPFAILILSSVLYTELSRPVERVRERFAGTPHISLDSVWTFAAVLLVHPALAALVIAVSFFYRWFRGQPNPLFRRMFSASATVLSGFAAAAFLARYAEPFDVLPRDASSFGSVVAAGGVFLLVNTVLMTIAVYYGTPHERLRDALAKPFEYALEAATIALGVIVAWALRDWPVVLLLVVGITLVLHRGVLLRQLKRQARSDAKTGLLNAKAWCEAATDELDRARRAGRHTSLLMVDVDRFKLINDRHGHLVGDRYLAAIAETLRTEVRGTDLVGRFGGEEFVVLLPGTPAVHAHAIAERIRSSVASRAGDLPEHVTVSIGLADRPGVADLDTVLAVADRALYEAKNTGRNRTSGYQVTG
;
A
#
# COMPACT_ATOMS: atom_id res chain seq x y z
N MET A 1 23.63 -6.29 8.34
CA MET A 1 22.24 -6.78 8.52
C MET A 1 22.14 -7.91 9.55
N ILE A 2 22.76 -9.10 9.31
CA ILE A 2 22.61 -10.27 10.21
C ILE A 2 22.99 -9.95 11.66
N GLY A 3 24.10 -9.25 11.91
CA GLY A 3 24.52 -8.86 13.26
C GLY A 3 23.52 -7.96 13.99
N PHE A 4 22.88 -7.03 13.28
CA PHE A 4 21.83 -6.17 13.86
C PHE A 4 20.57 -6.97 14.22
N VAL A 5 20.14 -7.87 13.34
CA VAL A 5 18.99 -8.76 13.59
C VAL A 5 19.24 -9.61 14.84
N LEU A 6 20.39 -10.28 14.90
CA LEU A 6 20.77 -11.09 16.06
C LEU A 6 20.88 -10.27 17.37
N LEU A 7 21.38 -9.04 17.30
CA LEU A 7 21.45 -8.16 18.46
C LEU A 7 20.04 -7.84 19.00
N VAL A 8 19.10 -7.52 18.13
CA VAL A 8 17.70 -7.22 18.49
C VAL A 8 17.02 -8.46 19.06
N ASP A 9 17.23 -9.63 18.45
CA ASP A 9 16.66 -10.90 18.95
C ASP A 9 17.20 -11.26 20.33
N VAL A 10 18.52 -11.18 20.52
CA VAL A 10 19.17 -11.44 21.83
C VAL A 10 18.70 -10.43 22.87
N ALA A 11 18.62 -9.15 22.54
CA ALA A 11 18.14 -8.12 23.46
C ALA A 11 16.69 -8.37 23.90
N ALA A 12 15.80 -8.78 23.00
CA ALA A 12 14.42 -9.11 23.32
C ALA A 12 14.31 -10.33 24.24
N ILE A 13 15.09 -11.39 23.98
CA ILE A 13 15.14 -12.59 24.83
C ILE A 13 15.70 -12.25 26.21
N ALA A 14 16.84 -11.52 26.27
CA ALA A 14 17.46 -11.13 27.52
C ALA A 14 16.55 -10.22 28.37
N GLY A 15 15.87 -9.26 27.73
CA GLY A 15 14.89 -8.38 28.38
C GLY A 15 13.69 -9.17 28.92
N SER A 16 13.21 -10.17 28.18
CA SER A 16 12.12 -11.04 28.63
C SER A 16 12.53 -11.90 29.84
N ALA A 17 13.72 -12.49 29.78
CA ALA A 17 14.26 -13.27 30.89
C ALA A 17 14.52 -12.39 32.12
N TRP A 18 15.10 -11.20 31.94
CA TRP A 18 15.33 -10.24 33.03
C TRP A 18 14.01 -9.81 33.68
N SER A 19 12.99 -9.48 32.87
CA SER A 19 11.68 -9.11 33.36
C SER A 19 11.04 -10.23 34.15
N PHE A 20 11.09 -11.47 33.64
CA PHE A 20 10.58 -12.65 34.32
C PHE A 20 11.21 -12.88 35.72
N LEU A 21 12.52 -12.61 35.85
CA LEU A 21 13.30 -12.86 37.09
C LEU A 21 13.22 -11.70 38.10
N ARG A 22 12.96 -10.47 37.63
CA ARG A 22 13.15 -9.27 38.48
C ARG A 22 11.86 -8.50 38.75
N VAL A 23 10.86 -8.61 37.88
CA VAL A 23 9.57 -7.97 38.10
C VAL A 23 8.62 -8.96 38.78
N PRO A 24 7.93 -8.57 39.88
CA PRO A 24 6.97 -9.47 40.52
C PRO A 24 5.70 -9.65 39.68
N PHE A 25 5.21 -10.87 39.60
CA PHE A 25 3.90 -11.17 39.01
C PHE A 25 2.79 -10.72 39.95
N THR A 26 1.66 -10.28 39.36
CA THR A 26 0.46 -9.97 40.13
C THR A 26 -0.57 -11.10 39.98
N GLU A 27 -1.37 -11.33 41.01
CA GLU A 27 -2.43 -12.37 40.97
C GLU A 27 -3.47 -12.09 39.87
N GLY A 28 -3.56 -10.83 39.40
CA GLY A 28 -4.50 -10.39 38.37
C GLY A 28 -4.02 -10.63 36.92
N ASP A 29 -2.77 -11.01 36.69
CA ASP A 29 -2.20 -11.12 35.33
C ASP A 29 -2.75 -12.29 34.51
N GLY A 30 -3.18 -13.38 35.14
CA GLY A 30 -3.49 -14.64 34.48
C GLY A 30 -4.70 -14.57 33.54
N LEU A 31 -5.80 -13.97 33.99
CA LEU A 31 -7.02 -13.90 33.20
C LEU A 31 -6.90 -12.96 31.98
N PRO A 32 -6.40 -11.72 32.12
CA PRO A 32 -6.13 -10.85 30.96
C PRO A 32 -5.17 -11.47 29.97
N PHE A 33 -4.10 -12.13 30.43
CA PHE A 33 -3.15 -12.84 29.58
C PHE A 33 -3.84 -13.92 28.73
N ALA A 34 -4.65 -14.79 29.35
CA ALA A 34 -5.37 -15.84 28.63
C ALA A 34 -6.35 -15.26 27.60
N ILE A 35 -7.10 -14.23 27.96
CA ILE A 35 -8.04 -13.57 27.06
C ILE A 35 -7.31 -12.91 25.89
N LEU A 36 -6.18 -12.23 26.10
CA LEU A 36 -5.42 -11.57 25.06
C LEU A 36 -4.84 -12.58 24.05
N ILE A 37 -4.30 -13.71 24.52
CA ILE A 37 -3.86 -14.79 23.62
C ILE A 37 -5.04 -15.33 22.81
N LEU A 38 -6.14 -15.66 23.47
CA LEU A 38 -7.31 -16.20 22.79
C LEU A 38 -7.86 -15.21 21.74
N SER A 39 -7.94 -13.94 22.10
CA SER A 39 -8.41 -12.88 21.19
C SER A 39 -7.49 -12.69 19.98
N SER A 40 -6.17 -12.73 20.17
CA SER A 40 -5.19 -12.65 19.09
C SER A 40 -5.28 -13.85 18.14
N VAL A 41 -5.42 -15.06 18.70
CA VAL A 41 -5.62 -16.30 17.92
C VAL A 41 -6.95 -16.25 17.15
N LEU A 42 -8.03 -15.88 17.81
CA LEU A 42 -9.36 -15.77 17.20
C LEU A 42 -9.36 -14.72 16.07
N TYR A 43 -8.77 -13.55 16.31
CA TYR A 43 -8.61 -12.54 15.28
C TYR A 43 -7.86 -13.08 14.06
N THR A 44 -6.74 -13.79 14.29
CA THR A 44 -5.95 -14.40 13.21
C THR A 44 -6.79 -15.40 12.40
N GLU A 45 -7.59 -16.25 13.04
CA GLU A 45 -8.47 -17.21 12.34
C GLU A 45 -9.59 -16.51 11.55
N LEU A 46 -10.25 -15.52 12.15
CA LEU A 46 -11.33 -14.77 11.50
C LEU A 46 -10.83 -13.89 10.33
N SER A 47 -9.57 -13.45 10.35
CA SER A 47 -8.96 -12.69 9.27
C SER A 47 -8.45 -13.56 8.12
N ARG A 48 -8.24 -14.86 8.29
CA ARG A 48 -7.69 -15.80 7.29
C ARG A 48 -8.38 -15.81 5.92
N PRO A 49 -9.72 -15.81 5.81
CA PRO A 49 -10.37 -15.79 4.50
C PRO A 49 -9.95 -14.57 3.68
N VAL A 50 -9.75 -13.45 4.36
CA VAL A 50 -9.35 -12.17 3.82
C VAL A 50 -7.88 -12.18 3.38
N GLU A 51 -7.00 -12.74 4.23
CA GLU A 51 -5.58 -12.90 3.93
C GLU A 51 -5.32 -13.85 2.75
N ARG A 52 -6.05 -14.95 2.62
CA ARG A 52 -5.96 -15.86 1.47
C ARG A 52 -6.30 -15.18 0.14
N VAL A 53 -7.24 -14.24 0.16
CA VAL A 53 -7.53 -13.43 -1.05
C VAL A 53 -6.34 -12.51 -1.36
N ARG A 54 -5.76 -11.88 -0.34
CA ARG A 54 -4.59 -11.00 -0.49
C ARG A 54 -3.36 -11.74 -1.06
N GLU A 55 -3.09 -12.95 -0.59
CA GLU A 55 -1.94 -13.76 -1.03
C GLU A 55 -1.98 -14.12 -2.53
N ARG A 56 -3.16 -14.15 -3.13
CA ARG A 56 -3.32 -14.36 -4.58
C ARG A 56 -2.89 -13.16 -5.42
N PHE A 57 -2.73 -11.99 -4.80
CA PHE A 57 -2.31 -10.76 -5.47
C PHE A 57 -0.90 -10.40 -4.99
N ALA A 58 0.11 -10.82 -5.76
CA ALA A 58 1.52 -10.55 -5.45
C ALA A 58 1.80 -9.04 -5.31
N GLY A 59 2.56 -8.65 -4.27
CA GLY A 59 3.05 -7.27 -4.11
C GLY A 59 2.27 -6.37 -3.15
N THR A 60 1.23 -6.86 -2.44
CA THR A 60 0.58 -6.06 -1.40
C THR A 60 1.37 -6.09 -0.08
N PRO A 61 1.72 -4.93 0.51
CA PRO A 61 2.31 -4.90 1.83
C PRO A 61 1.35 -5.51 2.87
N HIS A 62 1.92 -6.28 3.80
CA HIS A 62 1.15 -6.85 4.90
C HIS A 62 0.83 -5.77 5.91
N ILE A 63 -0.45 -5.45 6.06
CA ILE A 63 -0.93 -4.58 7.13
C ILE A 63 -1.52 -5.48 8.23
N SER A 64 -0.85 -5.51 9.35
CA SER A 64 -1.28 -6.24 10.54
C SER A 64 -1.92 -5.28 11.54
N LEU A 65 -3.08 -5.64 12.08
CA LEU A 65 -3.72 -4.90 13.17
C LEU A 65 -3.40 -5.54 14.54
N ASP A 66 -2.32 -6.32 14.64
CA ASP A 66 -1.96 -7.02 15.87
C ASP A 66 -1.52 -6.10 17.00
N SER A 67 -1.11 -4.87 16.68
CA SER A 67 -0.74 -3.87 17.67
C SER A 67 -1.87 -3.59 18.67
N VAL A 68 -3.12 -3.90 18.32
CA VAL A 68 -4.26 -3.88 19.25
C VAL A 68 -4.02 -4.80 20.45
N TRP A 69 -3.71 -6.07 20.18
CA TRP A 69 -3.54 -7.09 21.22
C TRP A 69 -2.20 -6.96 21.96
N THR A 70 -1.15 -6.63 21.20
CA THR A 70 0.21 -6.50 21.74
C THR A 70 0.33 -5.29 22.64
N PHE A 71 -0.23 -4.13 22.27
CA PHE A 71 -0.19 -2.95 23.11
C PHE A 71 -1.11 -3.06 24.33
N ALA A 72 -2.29 -3.69 24.17
CA ALA A 72 -3.14 -4.02 25.32
C ALA A 72 -2.41 -4.91 26.33
N ALA A 73 -1.61 -5.89 25.85
CA ALA A 73 -0.78 -6.72 26.73
C ALA A 73 0.27 -5.91 27.47
N VAL A 74 0.95 -4.97 26.79
CA VAL A 74 1.92 -4.07 27.43
C VAL A 74 1.30 -3.25 28.57
N LEU A 75 0.02 -2.89 28.44
CA LEU A 75 -0.68 -2.09 29.45
C LEU A 75 -1.22 -2.91 30.62
N LEU A 76 -1.59 -4.18 30.40
CA LEU A 76 -2.41 -4.94 31.35
C LEU A 76 -1.67 -6.02 32.12
N VAL A 77 -0.65 -6.63 31.51
CA VAL A 77 -0.03 -7.82 32.10
C VAL A 77 1.45 -7.59 32.33
N HIS A 78 2.03 -8.44 33.16
CA HIS A 78 3.46 -8.46 33.44
C HIS A 78 4.28 -8.41 32.12
N PRO A 79 5.38 -7.62 32.02
CA PRO A 79 6.12 -7.42 30.78
C PRO A 79 6.60 -8.71 30.11
N ALA A 80 6.97 -9.74 30.89
CA ALA A 80 7.32 -11.05 30.31
C ALA A 80 6.12 -11.77 29.71
N LEU A 81 4.92 -11.63 30.29
CA LEU A 81 3.68 -12.17 29.72
C LEU A 81 3.27 -11.40 28.47
N ALA A 82 3.44 -10.08 28.44
CA ALA A 82 3.23 -9.28 27.24
C ALA A 82 4.17 -9.73 26.09
N ALA A 83 5.45 -9.98 26.38
CA ALA A 83 6.39 -10.54 25.42
C ALA A 83 5.93 -11.92 24.90
N LEU A 84 5.34 -12.76 25.77
CA LEU A 84 4.81 -14.07 25.39
C LEU A 84 3.55 -13.94 24.52
N VAL A 85 2.63 -12.99 24.80
CA VAL A 85 1.49 -12.69 23.92
C VAL A 85 1.97 -12.30 22.53
N ILE A 86 2.98 -11.42 22.44
CA ILE A 86 3.59 -11.01 21.17
C ILE A 86 4.18 -12.24 20.45
N ALA A 87 5.02 -13.01 21.12
CA ALA A 87 5.67 -14.19 20.55
C ALA A 87 4.66 -15.22 20.02
N VAL A 88 3.62 -15.53 20.81
CA VAL A 88 2.55 -16.47 20.42
C VAL A 88 1.78 -15.94 19.20
N SER A 89 1.45 -14.65 19.16
CA SER A 89 0.74 -14.03 18.02
C SER A 89 1.54 -14.15 16.73
N PHE A 90 2.84 -13.86 16.77
CA PHE A 90 3.72 -13.98 15.61
C PHE A 90 3.98 -15.42 15.19
N PHE A 91 4.19 -16.33 16.15
CA PHE A 91 4.41 -17.76 15.91
C PHE A 91 3.15 -18.42 15.32
N TYR A 92 1.97 -18.14 15.88
CA TYR A 92 0.71 -18.70 15.42
C TYR A 92 0.43 -18.32 13.97
N ARG A 93 0.64 -17.05 13.59
CA ARG A 93 0.54 -16.61 12.20
C ARG A 93 1.54 -17.30 11.27
N TRP A 94 2.76 -17.50 11.73
CA TRP A 94 3.76 -18.23 10.96
C TRP A 94 3.32 -19.69 10.73
N PHE A 95 2.89 -20.36 11.77
CA PHE A 95 2.42 -21.74 11.69
C PHE A 95 1.22 -21.90 10.73
N ARG A 96 0.38 -20.90 10.63
CA ARG A 96 -0.82 -20.92 9.79
C ARG A 96 -0.57 -20.59 8.30
N GLY A 97 0.68 -20.56 7.84
CA GLY A 97 1.02 -20.70 6.42
C GLY A 97 1.31 -19.42 5.65
N GLN A 98 1.83 -18.37 6.27
CA GLN A 98 2.27 -17.20 5.52
C GLN A 98 3.71 -17.36 4.98
N PRO A 99 4.04 -17.02 3.70
CA PRO A 99 5.29 -17.36 3.02
C PRO A 99 6.47 -16.43 3.34
N ASN A 100 6.63 -15.97 4.59
CA ASN A 100 7.77 -15.12 4.97
C ASN A 100 8.88 -15.93 5.66
N PRO A 101 10.16 -15.67 5.37
CA PRO A 101 11.28 -16.34 6.03
C PRO A 101 11.22 -16.18 7.56
N LEU A 102 11.51 -17.27 8.29
CA LEU A 102 11.43 -17.32 9.75
C LEU A 102 12.22 -16.19 10.44
N PHE A 103 13.44 -15.89 9.97
CA PHE A 103 14.31 -14.85 10.55
C PHE A 103 13.69 -13.45 10.50
N ARG A 104 12.94 -13.10 9.44
CA ARG A 104 12.24 -11.80 9.34
C ARG A 104 11.13 -11.68 10.37
N ARG A 105 10.47 -12.78 10.68
CA ARG A 105 9.40 -12.82 11.67
C ARG A 105 9.90 -12.79 13.09
N MET A 106 10.99 -13.54 13.35
CA MET A 106 11.67 -13.45 14.64
C MET A 106 12.08 -12.01 14.91
N PHE A 107 12.74 -11.37 13.96
CA PHE A 107 13.11 -9.96 14.09
C PHE A 107 11.89 -9.05 14.34
N SER A 108 10.80 -9.21 13.59
CA SER A 108 9.60 -8.37 13.80
C SER A 108 8.99 -8.60 15.18
N ALA A 109 8.92 -9.84 15.66
CA ALA A 109 8.46 -10.15 17.00
C ALA A 109 9.37 -9.52 18.06
N SER A 110 10.69 -9.65 17.92
CA SER A 110 11.68 -9.09 18.83
C SER A 110 11.65 -7.56 18.86
N ALA A 111 11.50 -6.91 17.70
CA ALA A 111 11.33 -5.46 17.60
C ALA A 111 10.07 -4.99 18.34
N THR A 112 8.95 -5.72 18.17
CA THR A 112 7.70 -5.42 18.87
C THR A 112 7.82 -5.64 20.38
N VAL A 113 8.53 -6.68 20.82
CA VAL A 113 8.81 -6.93 22.25
C VAL A 113 9.64 -5.80 22.86
N LEU A 114 10.71 -5.37 22.19
CA LEU A 114 11.54 -4.25 22.67
C LEU A 114 10.76 -2.94 22.71
N SER A 115 9.88 -2.70 21.75
CA SER A 115 8.98 -1.55 21.75
C SER A 115 8.02 -1.60 22.94
N GLY A 116 7.52 -2.79 23.27
CA GLY A 116 6.70 -3.03 24.46
C GLY A 116 7.45 -2.76 25.75
N PHE A 117 8.70 -3.23 25.87
CA PHE A 117 9.54 -2.94 27.04
C PHE A 117 9.86 -1.45 27.18
N ALA A 118 10.13 -0.74 26.08
CA ALA A 118 10.36 0.70 26.10
C ALA A 118 9.11 1.46 26.58
N ALA A 119 7.92 1.09 26.10
CA ALA A 119 6.66 1.67 26.55
C ALA A 119 6.36 1.34 28.02
N ALA A 120 6.56 0.10 28.45
CA ALA A 120 6.38 -0.32 29.83
C ALA A 120 7.36 0.40 30.79
N ALA A 121 8.63 0.54 30.39
CA ALA A 121 9.64 1.29 31.17
C ALA A 121 9.28 2.78 31.27
N PHE A 122 8.77 3.37 30.18
CA PHE A 122 8.28 4.75 30.21
C PHE A 122 7.12 4.89 31.20
N LEU A 123 6.14 4.01 31.16
CA LEU A 123 5.01 4.04 32.09
C LEU A 123 5.45 3.86 33.53
N ALA A 124 6.36 2.92 33.81
CA ALA A 124 6.90 2.69 35.16
C ALA A 124 7.64 3.92 35.71
N ARG A 125 8.12 4.84 34.85
CA ARG A 125 8.88 6.04 35.26
C ARG A 125 7.98 7.27 35.45
N TYR A 126 6.90 7.38 34.68
CA TYR A 126 6.11 8.62 34.56
C TYR A 126 4.62 8.45 34.90
N ALA A 127 4.13 7.22 35.05
CA ALA A 127 2.78 6.94 35.53
C ALA A 127 2.86 6.40 36.96
N GLU A 128 1.83 6.69 37.76
CA GLU A 128 1.65 6.04 39.04
C GLU A 128 1.45 4.52 38.88
N PRO A 129 1.79 3.69 39.91
CA PRO A 129 1.72 2.25 39.78
C PRO A 129 0.36 1.79 39.23
N PHE A 130 0.39 0.87 38.31
CA PHE A 130 -0.67 0.36 37.47
C PHE A 130 -1.96 -0.11 38.14
N ASP A 131 -2.46 0.57 39.10
CA ASP A 131 -3.79 0.25 39.58
C ASP A 131 -4.91 0.84 38.73
N VAL A 132 -4.56 1.67 37.73
CA VAL A 132 -5.59 2.44 37.03
C VAL A 132 -5.25 2.76 35.59
N LEU A 133 -6.07 2.25 34.68
CA LEU A 133 -6.34 2.93 33.42
C LEU A 133 -6.75 4.38 33.70
N PRO A 134 -6.40 5.35 32.81
CA PRO A 134 -6.44 6.75 33.11
C PRO A 134 -7.78 7.23 33.65
N ARG A 135 -7.80 7.70 34.88
CA ARG A 135 -8.96 8.35 35.51
C ARG A 135 -8.93 9.87 35.35
N ASP A 136 -7.79 10.41 34.94
CA ASP A 136 -7.58 11.84 34.72
C ASP A 136 -6.81 12.13 33.44
N ALA A 137 -6.72 13.40 33.07
CA ALA A 137 -6.06 13.82 31.83
C ALA A 137 -4.54 13.56 31.85
N SER A 138 -3.89 13.54 33.00
CA SER A 138 -2.45 13.34 33.13
C SER A 138 -2.07 11.88 32.92
N SER A 139 -2.80 10.96 33.53
CA SER A 139 -2.61 9.51 33.33
C SER A 139 -2.99 9.09 31.91
N PHE A 140 -4.01 9.69 31.29
CA PHE A 140 -4.30 9.50 29.87
C PHE A 140 -3.15 9.97 28.99
N GLY A 141 -2.57 11.15 29.28
CA GLY A 141 -1.41 11.67 28.57
C GLY A 141 -0.20 10.71 28.63
N SER A 142 0.04 10.08 29.77
CA SER A 142 1.11 9.10 29.96
C SER A 142 0.90 7.84 29.11
N VAL A 143 -0.33 7.34 29.00
CA VAL A 143 -0.67 6.17 28.13
C VAL A 143 -0.50 6.53 26.65
N VAL A 144 -0.95 7.71 26.23
CA VAL A 144 -0.74 8.19 24.86
C VAL A 144 0.74 8.33 24.54
N ALA A 145 1.52 8.92 25.46
CA ALA A 145 2.97 9.04 25.29
C ALA A 145 3.67 7.68 25.21
N ALA A 146 3.25 6.70 26.02
CA ALA A 146 3.75 5.33 25.95
C ALA A 146 3.45 4.66 24.60
N GLY A 147 2.25 4.91 24.03
CA GLY A 147 1.91 4.51 22.68
C GLY A 147 2.82 5.16 21.63
N GLY A 148 3.15 6.44 21.81
CA GLY A 148 4.13 7.15 20.98
C GLY A 148 5.53 6.56 21.07
N VAL A 149 5.98 6.19 22.27
CA VAL A 149 7.27 5.50 22.49
C VAL A 149 7.28 4.14 21.80
N PHE A 150 6.21 3.36 21.95
CA PHE A 150 6.06 2.06 21.28
C PHE A 150 6.18 2.22 19.76
N LEU A 151 5.43 3.14 19.17
CA LEU A 151 5.42 3.41 17.73
C LEU A 151 6.81 3.88 17.26
N LEU A 152 7.44 4.79 17.98
CA LEU A 152 8.75 5.33 17.63
C LEU A 152 9.83 4.24 17.60
N VAL A 153 9.92 3.45 18.67
CA VAL A 153 10.93 2.37 18.79
C VAL A 153 10.71 1.32 17.71
N ASN A 154 9.46 0.88 17.50
CA ASN A 154 9.13 -0.09 16.45
C ASN A 154 9.49 0.44 15.06
N THR A 155 9.13 1.69 14.76
CA THR A 155 9.46 2.35 13.49
C THR A 155 10.97 2.43 13.26
N VAL A 156 11.73 2.85 14.25
CA VAL A 156 13.20 2.96 14.16
C VAL A 156 13.84 1.60 13.87
N LEU A 157 13.47 0.56 14.64
CA LEU A 157 14.02 -0.78 14.46
C LEU A 157 13.68 -1.36 13.08
N MET A 158 12.42 -1.21 12.64
CA MET A 158 11.97 -1.69 11.34
C MET A 158 12.63 -0.92 10.18
N THR A 159 12.74 0.41 10.28
CA THR A 159 13.40 1.24 9.26
C THR A 159 14.88 0.88 9.11
N ILE A 160 15.60 0.67 10.22
CA ILE A 160 17.00 0.23 10.20
C ILE A 160 17.12 -1.12 9.49
N ALA A 161 16.23 -2.09 9.79
CA ALA A 161 16.27 -3.41 9.17
C ALA A 161 16.00 -3.36 7.66
N VAL A 162 15.02 -2.54 7.21
CA VAL A 162 14.72 -2.34 5.79
C VAL A 162 15.89 -1.67 5.09
N TYR A 163 16.45 -0.60 5.65
CA TYR A 163 17.59 0.11 5.09
C TYR A 163 18.83 -0.76 4.86
N TYR A 164 19.16 -1.62 5.83
CA TYR A 164 20.28 -2.56 5.67
C TYR A 164 19.92 -3.82 4.85
N GLY A 165 18.64 -4.08 4.65
CA GLY A 165 18.13 -5.25 3.92
C GLY A 165 18.03 -5.05 2.40
N THR A 166 17.95 -3.81 1.93
CA THR A 166 17.78 -3.42 0.51
C THR A 166 18.88 -2.43 0.09
N PRO A 167 20.00 -2.92 -0.47
CA PRO A 167 21.24 -2.15 -0.65
C PRO A 167 21.15 -0.92 -1.56
N HIS A 168 20.04 -0.67 -2.23
CA HIS A 168 19.90 0.41 -3.23
C HIS A 168 18.78 1.42 -2.92
N GLU A 169 18.11 1.29 -1.78
CA GLU A 169 17.05 2.22 -1.39
C GLU A 169 17.61 3.40 -0.58
N ARG A 170 17.12 4.60 -0.87
CA ARG A 170 17.38 5.78 -0.06
C ARG A 170 16.64 5.63 1.26
N LEU A 171 17.16 6.20 2.35
CA LEU A 171 16.50 6.18 3.68
C LEU A 171 15.02 6.62 3.60
N ARG A 172 14.72 7.58 2.73
CA ARG A 172 13.36 8.04 2.48
C ARG A 172 12.42 6.95 1.94
N ASP A 173 12.96 6.00 1.16
CA ASP A 173 12.17 4.92 0.54
C ASP A 173 11.97 3.75 1.51
N ALA A 174 12.79 3.69 2.57
CA ALA A 174 12.66 2.73 3.67
C ALA A 174 11.60 3.15 4.71
N LEU A 175 11.16 4.42 4.71
CA LEU A 175 10.11 4.90 5.60
C LEU A 175 8.74 4.43 5.11
N ALA A 176 7.91 3.99 6.06
CA ALA A 176 6.53 3.64 5.78
C ALA A 176 5.73 4.86 5.27
N LYS A 177 4.66 4.61 4.54
CA LYS A 177 3.78 5.69 4.06
C LYS A 177 3.01 6.33 5.22
N PRO A 178 2.68 7.63 5.18
CA PRO A 178 1.95 8.31 6.26
C PRO A 178 0.66 7.59 6.70
N PHE A 179 -0.03 6.94 5.77
CA PHE A 179 -1.22 6.15 6.06
C PHE A 179 -0.94 4.92 6.94
N GLU A 180 0.23 4.30 6.81
CA GLU A 180 0.63 3.13 7.60
C GLU A 180 0.88 3.53 9.06
N TYR A 181 1.53 4.68 9.29
CA TYR A 181 1.69 5.24 10.65
C TYR A 181 0.36 5.63 11.29
N ALA A 182 -0.55 6.25 10.52
CA ALA A 182 -1.88 6.60 11.02
C ALA A 182 -2.68 5.35 11.40
N LEU A 183 -2.57 4.28 10.64
CA LEU A 183 -3.22 3.00 10.93
C LEU A 183 -2.62 2.36 12.18
N GLU A 184 -1.30 2.38 12.34
CA GLU A 184 -0.64 1.82 13.53
C GLU A 184 -0.99 2.62 14.78
N ALA A 185 -1.04 3.95 14.71
CA ALA A 185 -1.54 4.80 15.79
C ALA A 185 -3.00 4.47 16.17
N ALA A 186 -3.86 4.24 15.17
CA ALA A 186 -5.25 3.84 15.41
C ALA A 186 -5.36 2.46 16.09
N THR A 187 -4.49 1.50 15.72
CA THR A 187 -4.47 0.17 16.37
C THR A 187 -3.95 0.22 17.79
N ILE A 188 -2.96 1.09 18.08
CA ILE A 188 -2.49 1.37 19.44
C ILE A 188 -3.63 1.98 20.28
N ALA A 189 -4.37 2.95 19.75
CA ALA A 189 -5.52 3.54 20.43
C ALA A 189 -6.61 2.49 20.72
N LEU A 190 -6.89 1.58 19.77
CA LEU A 190 -7.76 0.44 20.02
C LEU A 190 -7.22 -0.49 21.12
N GLY A 191 -5.90 -0.68 21.20
CA GLY A 191 -5.25 -1.43 22.27
C GLY A 191 -5.49 -0.85 23.66
N VAL A 192 -5.52 0.50 23.78
CA VAL A 192 -5.92 1.17 25.03
C VAL A 192 -7.37 0.85 25.38
N ILE A 193 -8.28 0.89 24.40
CA ILE A 193 -9.71 0.54 24.59
C ILE A 193 -9.85 -0.92 25.01
N VAL A 194 -9.09 -1.84 24.42
CA VAL A 194 -9.06 -3.26 24.82
C VAL A 194 -8.59 -3.41 26.26
N ALA A 195 -7.53 -2.71 26.63
CA ALA A 195 -6.99 -2.75 27.99
C ALA A 195 -8.05 -2.29 29.01
N TRP A 196 -8.73 -1.19 28.70
CA TRP A 196 -9.81 -0.69 29.55
C TRP A 196 -11.01 -1.64 29.61
N ALA A 197 -11.46 -2.14 28.47
CA ALA A 197 -12.57 -3.07 28.37
C ALA A 197 -12.32 -4.37 29.14
N LEU A 198 -11.11 -4.92 29.07
CA LEU A 198 -10.77 -6.15 29.79
C LEU A 198 -10.86 -6.02 31.30
N ARG A 199 -10.59 -4.83 31.82
CA ARG A 199 -10.63 -4.58 33.26
C ARG A 199 -12.07 -4.42 33.79
N ASP A 200 -12.86 -3.55 33.10
CA ASP A 200 -14.13 -3.10 33.64
C ASP A 200 -15.35 -3.69 32.91
N TRP A 201 -15.23 -3.97 31.61
CA TRP A 201 -16.33 -4.39 30.73
C TRP A 201 -15.91 -5.40 29.67
N PRO A 202 -15.59 -6.66 30.03
CA PRO A 202 -15.05 -7.65 29.07
C PRO A 202 -15.91 -7.91 27.83
N VAL A 203 -17.21 -7.68 27.92
CA VAL A 203 -18.16 -7.82 26.77
C VAL A 203 -17.82 -6.86 25.63
N VAL A 204 -17.20 -5.71 25.91
CA VAL A 204 -16.76 -4.73 24.90
C VAL A 204 -15.70 -5.34 23.96
N LEU A 205 -14.99 -6.39 24.37
CA LEU A 205 -14.05 -7.10 23.49
C LEU A 205 -14.70 -7.62 22.21
N LEU A 206 -15.94 -8.11 22.29
CA LEU A 206 -16.67 -8.57 21.11
C LEU A 206 -16.85 -7.43 20.10
N LEU A 207 -17.14 -6.23 20.60
CA LEU A 207 -17.25 -5.03 19.77
C LEU A 207 -15.89 -4.66 19.16
N VAL A 208 -14.80 -4.67 19.94
CA VAL A 208 -13.45 -4.36 19.46
C VAL A 208 -13.00 -5.38 18.42
N VAL A 209 -13.23 -6.67 18.63
CA VAL A 209 -12.94 -7.70 17.61
C VAL A 209 -13.72 -7.41 16.32
N GLY A 210 -15.01 -7.10 16.44
CA GLY A 210 -15.85 -6.74 15.29
C GLY A 210 -15.32 -5.52 14.55
N ILE A 211 -15.00 -4.43 15.24
CA ILE A 211 -14.42 -3.21 14.66
C ILE A 211 -13.08 -3.53 13.96
N THR A 212 -12.21 -4.27 14.63
CA THR A 212 -10.89 -4.64 14.08
C THR A 212 -11.03 -5.45 12.78
N LEU A 213 -11.96 -6.39 12.73
CA LEU A 213 -12.26 -7.19 11.53
C LEU A 213 -12.84 -6.32 10.39
N VAL A 214 -13.74 -5.40 10.69
CA VAL A 214 -14.30 -4.47 9.70
C VAL A 214 -13.22 -3.56 9.14
N LEU A 215 -12.36 -2.99 9.99
CA LEU A 215 -11.21 -2.18 9.57
C LEU A 215 -10.25 -2.99 8.70
N HIS A 216 -9.91 -4.21 9.10
CA HIS A 216 -9.03 -5.10 8.33
C HIS A 216 -9.61 -5.40 6.95
N ARG A 217 -10.88 -5.75 6.86
CA ARG A 217 -11.59 -5.95 5.58
C ARG A 217 -11.62 -4.68 4.74
N GLY A 218 -11.89 -3.53 5.36
CA GLY A 218 -11.96 -2.24 4.67
C GLY A 218 -10.61 -1.84 4.05
N VAL A 219 -9.53 -2.01 4.78
CA VAL A 219 -8.17 -1.74 4.28
C VAL A 219 -7.82 -2.68 3.12
N LEU A 220 -8.09 -3.97 3.28
CA LEU A 220 -7.82 -4.95 2.23
C LEU A 220 -8.65 -4.70 0.97
N LEU A 221 -9.95 -4.44 1.08
CA LEU A 221 -10.80 -4.12 -0.06
C LEU A 221 -10.30 -2.90 -0.83
N ARG A 222 -9.79 -1.89 -0.13
CA ARG A 222 -9.16 -0.71 -0.79
C ARG A 222 -7.88 -1.09 -1.52
N GLN A 223 -7.04 -1.96 -0.93
CA GLN A 223 -5.82 -2.45 -1.59
C GLN A 223 -6.16 -3.26 -2.85
N LEU A 224 -7.10 -4.20 -2.74
CA LEU A 224 -7.57 -5.01 -3.85
C LEU A 224 -8.19 -4.16 -4.97
N LYS A 225 -9.00 -3.15 -4.61
CA LYS A 225 -9.55 -2.20 -5.60
C LYS A 225 -8.46 -1.39 -6.29
N ARG A 226 -7.43 -0.95 -5.57
CA ARG A 226 -6.29 -0.24 -6.19
C ARG A 226 -5.53 -1.14 -7.16
N GLN A 227 -5.25 -2.39 -6.79
CA GLN A 227 -4.59 -3.35 -7.68
C GLN A 227 -5.47 -3.75 -8.87
N ALA A 228 -6.78 -3.96 -8.63
CA ALA A 228 -7.73 -4.21 -9.70
C ALA A 228 -7.92 -3.02 -10.66
N ARG A 229 -7.39 -1.83 -10.35
CA ARG A 229 -7.45 -0.62 -11.19
C ARG A 229 -6.18 -0.37 -11.98
N SER A 230 -5.07 -1.05 -11.68
CA SER A 230 -3.78 -0.86 -12.34
C SER A 230 -3.45 -2.05 -13.23
N ASP A 231 -2.81 -1.77 -14.37
CA ASP A 231 -2.17 -2.79 -15.20
C ASP A 231 -0.88 -3.27 -14.54
N ALA A 232 -0.70 -4.58 -14.40
CA ALA A 232 0.40 -5.17 -13.64
C ALA A 232 1.79 -4.95 -14.27
N LYS A 233 1.87 -4.72 -15.60
CA LYS A 233 3.13 -4.56 -16.33
C LYS A 233 3.60 -3.10 -16.38
N THR A 234 2.65 -2.17 -16.45
CA THR A 234 2.92 -0.75 -16.66
C THR A 234 2.62 0.12 -15.45
N GLY A 235 1.81 -0.37 -14.50
CA GLY A 235 1.31 0.37 -13.34
C GLY A 235 0.39 1.53 -13.70
N LEU A 236 0.01 1.71 -14.96
CA LEU A 236 -1.04 2.65 -15.41
C LEU A 236 -2.42 2.15 -15.01
N LEU A 237 -3.44 2.98 -15.18
CA LEU A 237 -4.82 2.50 -15.10
C LEU A 237 -5.02 1.40 -16.14
N ASN A 238 -5.67 0.30 -15.75
CA ASN A 238 -6.14 -0.69 -16.72
C ASN A 238 -7.37 -0.16 -17.48
N ALA A 239 -7.74 -0.81 -18.57
CA ALA A 239 -8.83 -0.37 -19.46
C ALA A 239 -10.11 -0.04 -18.68
N LYS A 240 -10.56 -0.93 -17.78
CA LYS A 240 -11.79 -0.73 -17.00
C LYS A 240 -11.70 0.51 -16.10
N ALA A 241 -10.63 0.63 -15.32
CA ALA A 241 -10.46 1.74 -14.40
C ALA A 241 -10.26 3.07 -15.11
N TRP A 242 -9.61 3.04 -16.27
CA TRP A 242 -9.47 4.22 -17.12
C TRP A 242 -10.81 4.65 -17.72
N CYS A 243 -11.61 3.72 -18.26
CA CYS A 243 -12.94 4.04 -18.78
C CYS A 243 -13.86 4.65 -17.72
N GLU A 244 -13.88 4.09 -16.49
CA GLU A 244 -14.64 4.67 -15.39
C GLU A 244 -14.22 6.12 -15.09
N ALA A 245 -12.90 6.36 -14.95
CA ALA A 245 -12.37 7.68 -14.66
C ALA A 245 -12.59 8.68 -15.82
N ALA A 246 -12.44 8.22 -17.06
CA ALA A 246 -12.62 9.02 -18.26
C ALA A 246 -14.10 9.45 -18.42
N THR A 247 -15.04 8.54 -18.17
CA THR A 247 -16.48 8.86 -18.18
C THR A 247 -16.81 9.95 -17.16
N ASP A 248 -16.34 9.80 -15.93
CA ASP A 248 -16.56 10.79 -14.87
C ASP A 248 -15.98 12.17 -15.25
N GLU A 249 -14.80 12.19 -15.90
CA GLU A 249 -14.15 13.46 -16.30
C GLU A 249 -14.82 14.10 -17.53
N LEU A 250 -15.25 13.31 -18.50
CA LEU A 250 -16.03 13.81 -19.64
C LEU A 250 -17.35 14.43 -19.17
N ASP A 251 -18.02 13.82 -18.20
CA ASP A 251 -19.23 14.38 -17.60
C ASP A 251 -18.98 15.70 -16.86
N ARG A 252 -17.84 15.81 -16.16
CA ARG A 252 -17.43 17.06 -15.51
C ARG A 252 -17.11 18.15 -16.55
N ALA A 253 -16.34 17.80 -17.57
CA ALA A 253 -15.98 18.72 -18.65
C ALA A 253 -17.23 19.20 -19.40
N ARG A 254 -18.17 18.31 -19.68
CA ARG A 254 -19.46 18.65 -20.32
C ARG A 254 -20.24 19.68 -19.49
N ARG A 255 -20.39 19.45 -18.18
CA ARG A 255 -21.09 20.38 -17.28
C ARG A 255 -20.41 21.74 -17.17
N ALA A 256 -19.08 21.76 -17.32
CA ALA A 256 -18.28 22.97 -17.22
C ALA A 256 -18.02 23.67 -18.57
N GLY A 257 -18.55 23.14 -19.69
CA GLY A 257 -18.30 23.66 -21.05
C GLY A 257 -16.82 23.64 -21.45
N ARG A 258 -16.02 22.72 -20.90
CA ARG A 258 -14.56 22.63 -21.15
C ARG A 258 -14.27 21.68 -22.30
N HIS A 259 -13.25 22.02 -23.09
CA HIS A 259 -12.69 21.10 -24.07
C HIS A 259 -12.08 19.87 -23.41
N THR A 260 -12.09 18.77 -24.13
CA THR A 260 -11.39 17.54 -23.71
C THR A 260 -10.90 16.81 -24.95
N SER A 261 -9.64 16.48 -24.99
CA SER A 261 -9.04 15.69 -26.07
C SER A 261 -8.65 14.30 -25.57
N LEU A 262 -8.73 13.31 -26.45
CA LEU A 262 -8.34 11.94 -26.20
C LEU A 262 -7.27 11.51 -27.20
N LEU A 263 -6.21 10.88 -26.69
CA LEU A 263 -5.19 10.23 -27.49
C LEU A 263 -5.31 8.72 -27.35
N MET A 264 -5.33 8.01 -28.46
CA MET A 264 -5.12 6.57 -28.53
C MET A 264 -3.72 6.33 -29.10
N VAL A 265 -2.90 5.59 -28.36
CA VAL A 265 -1.48 5.38 -28.64
C VAL A 265 -1.22 3.90 -28.82
N ASP A 266 -0.56 3.50 -29.88
CA ASP A 266 -0.22 2.11 -30.16
C ASP A 266 1.26 1.97 -30.52
N VAL A 267 1.88 0.92 -30.00
CA VAL A 267 3.31 0.65 -30.20
C VAL A 267 3.54 0.01 -31.57
N ASP A 268 4.22 0.71 -32.44
CA ASP A 268 4.46 0.25 -33.80
C ASP A 268 5.27 -1.06 -33.82
N ARG A 269 4.73 -2.06 -34.53
CA ARG A 269 5.36 -3.37 -34.74
C ARG A 269 5.73 -4.12 -33.46
N PHE A 270 4.98 -3.94 -32.37
CA PHE A 270 5.28 -4.53 -31.06
C PHE A 270 5.38 -6.07 -31.11
N LYS A 271 4.57 -6.72 -31.94
CA LYS A 271 4.67 -8.15 -32.17
C LYS A 271 6.06 -8.57 -32.65
N LEU A 272 6.70 -7.80 -33.55
CA LEU A 272 8.03 -8.10 -34.05
C LEU A 272 9.09 -8.00 -32.95
N ILE A 273 8.93 -7.07 -32.00
CA ILE A 273 9.79 -6.95 -30.81
C ILE A 273 9.67 -8.22 -29.96
N ASN A 274 8.44 -8.67 -29.69
CA ASN A 274 8.20 -9.89 -28.93
C ASN A 274 8.76 -11.13 -29.64
N ASP A 275 8.59 -11.24 -30.93
CA ASP A 275 9.06 -12.38 -31.74
C ASP A 275 10.60 -12.44 -31.76
N ARG A 276 11.31 -11.29 -31.74
CA ARG A 276 12.78 -11.24 -31.76
C ARG A 276 13.43 -11.35 -30.38
N HIS A 277 12.86 -10.72 -29.37
CA HIS A 277 13.51 -10.52 -28.07
C HIS A 277 12.79 -11.23 -26.92
N GLY A 278 11.64 -11.83 -27.21
CA GLY A 278 10.79 -12.49 -26.21
C GLY A 278 9.90 -11.52 -25.40
N HIS A 279 8.86 -12.09 -24.80
CA HIS A 279 7.83 -11.30 -24.09
C HIS A 279 8.35 -10.52 -22.87
N LEU A 280 9.39 -11.00 -22.19
CA LEU A 280 9.97 -10.25 -21.05
C LEU A 280 10.63 -8.94 -21.48
N VAL A 281 11.24 -8.92 -22.67
CA VAL A 281 11.79 -7.69 -23.24
C VAL A 281 10.66 -6.79 -23.71
N GLY A 282 9.64 -7.34 -24.39
CA GLY A 282 8.42 -6.59 -24.73
C GLY A 282 7.76 -5.90 -23.52
N ASP A 283 7.71 -6.58 -22.37
CA ASP A 283 7.17 -6.00 -21.13
C ASP A 283 8.02 -4.80 -20.65
N ARG A 284 9.35 -4.82 -20.83
CA ARG A 284 10.22 -3.66 -20.54
C ARG A 284 9.93 -2.47 -21.47
N TYR A 285 9.64 -2.71 -22.74
CA TYR A 285 9.20 -1.65 -23.67
C TYR A 285 7.89 -1.04 -23.21
N LEU A 286 6.89 -1.85 -22.84
CA LEU A 286 5.61 -1.35 -22.34
C LEU A 286 5.78 -0.50 -21.07
N ALA A 287 6.65 -0.92 -20.15
CA ALA A 287 6.95 -0.17 -18.93
C ALA A 287 7.65 1.16 -19.23
N ALA A 288 8.60 1.18 -20.15
CA ALA A 288 9.31 2.40 -20.57
C ALA A 288 8.38 3.41 -21.26
N ILE A 289 7.50 2.93 -22.15
CA ILE A 289 6.48 3.76 -22.80
C ILE A 289 5.50 4.33 -21.77
N ALA A 290 5.03 3.51 -20.82
CA ALA A 290 4.17 3.96 -19.75
C ALA A 290 4.79 5.07 -18.91
N GLU A 291 6.08 4.96 -18.59
CA GLU A 291 6.82 6.00 -17.87
C GLU A 291 6.97 7.27 -18.72
N THR A 292 7.21 7.13 -20.02
CA THR A 292 7.22 8.27 -20.95
C THR A 292 5.87 8.99 -20.95
N LEU A 293 4.77 8.24 -21.09
CA LEU A 293 3.43 8.81 -21.06
C LEU A 293 3.17 9.59 -19.75
N ARG A 294 3.56 9.02 -18.60
CA ARG A 294 3.40 9.70 -17.29
C ARG A 294 4.19 11.01 -17.20
N THR A 295 5.39 11.04 -17.74
CA THR A 295 6.26 12.22 -17.64
C THR A 295 5.87 13.34 -18.61
N GLU A 296 5.23 12.97 -19.73
CA GLU A 296 4.85 13.94 -20.77
C GLU A 296 3.46 14.56 -20.55
N VAL A 297 2.68 14.07 -19.59
CA VAL A 297 1.36 14.61 -19.28
C VAL A 297 1.30 15.19 -17.86
N ARG A 298 0.24 15.93 -17.55
CA ARG A 298 0.03 16.54 -16.24
C ARG A 298 -0.57 15.54 -15.26
N GLY A 299 -0.44 15.78 -13.96
CA GLY A 299 -1.07 14.96 -12.93
C GLY A 299 -2.61 14.91 -12.96
N THR A 300 -3.24 15.83 -13.68
CA THR A 300 -4.68 15.88 -13.91
C THR A 300 -5.14 15.06 -15.11
N ASP A 301 -4.21 14.68 -15.99
CA ASP A 301 -4.51 13.91 -17.18
C ASP A 301 -4.61 12.42 -16.83
N LEU A 302 -5.47 11.69 -17.55
CA LEU A 302 -5.72 10.29 -17.26
C LEU A 302 -4.97 9.40 -18.25
N VAL A 303 -4.02 8.61 -17.77
CA VAL A 303 -3.25 7.68 -18.59
C VAL A 303 -3.62 6.25 -18.23
N GLY A 304 -3.89 5.41 -19.25
CA GLY A 304 -4.22 4.01 -19.07
C GLY A 304 -3.63 3.11 -20.14
N ARG A 305 -3.53 1.83 -19.83
CA ARG A 305 -3.26 0.78 -20.80
C ARG A 305 -4.59 0.16 -21.21
N PHE A 306 -4.93 0.28 -22.50
CA PHE A 306 -6.24 -0.10 -23.02
C PHE A 306 -6.27 -1.53 -23.55
N GLY A 307 -5.17 -1.97 -24.14
CA GLY A 307 -5.03 -3.31 -24.73
C GLY A 307 -3.60 -3.85 -24.58
N GLY A 308 -3.26 -4.83 -25.38
CA GLY A 308 -1.94 -5.49 -25.36
C GLY A 308 -0.78 -4.51 -25.49
N GLU A 309 -0.80 -3.69 -26.51
CA GLU A 309 0.22 -2.69 -26.86
C GLU A 309 -0.38 -1.29 -27.02
N GLU A 310 -1.64 -1.11 -26.58
CA GLU A 310 -2.42 0.10 -26.72
C GLU A 310 -2.52 0.87 -25.41
N PHE A 311 -2.32 2.17 -25.48
CA PHE A 311 -2.45 3.10 -24.37
C PHE A 311 -3.45 4.20 -24.72
N VAL A 312 -4.06 4.78 -23.70
CA VAL A 312 -5.02 5.87 -23.83
C VAL A 312 -4.66 7.01 -22.89
N VAL A 313 -4.83 8.23 -23.38
CA VAL A 313 -4.61 9.45 -22.61
C VAL A 313 -5.81 10.38 -22.78
N LEU A 314 -6.47 10.75 -21.68
CA LEU A 314 -7.48 11.80 -21.68
C LEU A 314 -6.84 13.10 -21.16
N LEU A 315 -7.06 14.19 -21.89
CA LEU A 315 -6.49 15.52 -21.65
C LEU A 315 -7.62 16.52 -21.32
N PRO A 316 -8.08 16.62 -20.06
CA PRO A 316 -9.13 17.55 -19.69
C PRO A 316 -8.71 19.01 -19.86
N GLY A 317 -9.62 19.84 -20.38
CA GLY A 317 -9.37 21.26 -20.59
C GLY A 317 -8.36 21.58 -21.69
N THR A 318 -8.05 20.60 -22.57
CA THR A 318 -7.00 20.75 -23.58
C THR A 318 -7.63 20.73 -24.98
N PRO A 319 -7.59 21.84 -25.74
CA PRO A 319 -8.05 21.91 -27.13
C PRO A 319 -7.15 21.13 -28.10
N ALA A 320 -7.66 20.77 -29.28
CA ALA A 320 -6.97 19.98 -30.30
C ALA A 320 -5.54 20.41 -30.62
N VAL A 321 -5.29 21.71 -30.77
CA VAL A 321 -3.95 22.24 -31.11
C VAL A 321 -2.92 21.90 -30.03
N HIS A 322 -3.28 22.07 -28.75
CA HIS A 322 -2.41 21.74 -27.63
C HIS A 322 -2.32 20.21 -27.42
N ALA A 323 -3.40 19.50 -27.65
CA ALA A 323 -3.38 18.02 -27.57
C ALA A 323 -2.49 17.41 -28.66
N HIS A 324 -2.48 17.98 -29.87
CA HIS A 324 -1.56 17.57 -30.93
C HIS A 324 -0.08 17.82 -30.54
N ALA A 325 0.22 18.97 -29.94
CA ALA A 325 1.56 19.25 -29.46
C ALA A 325 2.02 18.26 -28.37
N ILE A 326 1.11 17.86 -27.45
CA ILE A 326 1.38 16.83 -26.45
C ILE A 326 1.59 15.47 -27.13
N ALA A 327 0.76 15.09 -28.08
CA ALA A 327 0.90 13.84 -28.83
C ALA A 327 2.25 13.75 -29.56
N GLU A 328 2.68 14.81 -30.26
CA GLU A 328 3.97 14.84 -30.93
C GLU A 328 5.15 14.82 -29.96
N ARG A 329 5.02 15.45 -28.80
CA ARG A 329 6.03 15.36 -27.74
C ARG A 329 6.15 13.94 -27.20
N ILE A 330 5.02 13.26 -26.91
CA ILE A 330 5.00 11.84 -26.54
C ILE A 330 5.67 10.98 -27.59
N ARG A 331 5.27 11.14 -28.86
CA ARG A 331 5.82 10.36 -29.97
C ARG A 331 7.34 10.52 -30.09
N SER A 332 7.83 11.75 -30.04
CA SER A 332 9.26 12.04 -30.13
C SER A 332 10.03 11.55 -28.90
N SER A 333 9.47 11.69 -27.71
CA SER A 333 10.08 11.18 -26.47
C SER A 333 10.17 9.66 -26.44
N VAL A 334 9.15 8.93 -26.94
CA VAL A 334 9.23 7.47 -27.08
C VAL A 334 10.33 7.08 -28.06
N ALA A 335 10.42 7.74 -29.22
CA ALA A 335 11.44 7.45 -30.22
C ALA A 335 12.87 7.75 -29.73
N SER A 336 13.06 8.74 -28.84
CA SER A 336 14.37 9.15 -28.34
C SER A 336 14.85 8.38 -27.11
N ARG A 337 13.94 7.80 -26.29
CA ARG A 337 14.26 7.09 -25.03
C ARG A 337 14.79 5.66 -25.19
N ALA A 338 15.14 5.25 -26.39
CA ALA A 338 15.59 3.88 -26.68
C ALA A 338 16.98 3.49 -26.10
N GLY A 339 17.58 4.31 -25.24
CA GLY A 339 18.98 4.12 -24.78
C GLY A 339 19.31 2.81 -24.07
N ASP A 340 18.34 2.21 -23.36
CA ASP A 340 18.55 0.96 -22.61
C ASP A 340 17.82 -0.26 -23.21
N LEU A 341 17.21 -0.09 -24.38
CA LEU A 341 16.41 -1.14 -25.03
C LEU A 341 17.10 -1.63 -26.31
N PRO A 342 16.96 -2.90 -26.69
CA PRO A 342 17.70 -3.51 -27.79
C PRO A 342 17.55 -2.83 -29.15
N GLU A 343 16.40 -2.22 -29.43
CA GLU A 343 16.13 -1.53 -30.69
C GLU A 343 15.18 -0.33 -30.49
N HIS A 344 15.20 0.60 -31.45
CA HIS A 344 14.30 1.76 -31.44
C HIS A 344 12.85 1.32 -31.65
N VAL A 345 11.96 1.91 -30.85
CA VAL A 345 10.53 1.72 -30.98
C VAL A 345 9.85 3.06 -31.25
N THR A 346 8.81 3.04 -32.05
CA THR A 346 7.95 4.21 -32.32
C THR A 346 6.52 3.93 -31.92
N VAL A 347 5.73 4.98 -31.83
CA VAL A 347 4.29 4.89 -31.58
C VAL A 347 3.51 5.66 -32.64
N SER A 348 2.35 5.13 -33.00
CA SER A 348 1.34 5.83 -33.76
C SER A 348 0.27 6.36 -32.83
N ILE A 349 -0.22 7.58 -33.07
CA ILE A 349 -1.16 8.24 -32.17
C ILE A 349 -2.39 8.71 -32.96
N GLY A 350 -3.58 8.34 -32.47
CA GLY A 350 -4.85 8.88 -32.92
C GLY A 350 -5.37 9.92 -31.94
N LEU A 351 -5.68 11.12 -32.42
CA LEU A 351 -6.26 12.22 -31.65
C LEU A 351 -7.73 12.41 -31.96
N ALA A 352 -8.58 12.40 -30.95
CA ALA A 352 -9.94 12.90 -31.02
C ALA A 352 -10.07 14.16 -30.17
N ASP A 353 -10.53 15.26 -30.76
CA ASP A 353 -10.86 16.49 -30.05
C ASP A 353 -12.36 16.69 -30.06
N ARG A 354 -12.90 17.11 -28.94
CA ARG A 354 -14.30 17.49 -28.88
C ARG A 354 -14.59 18.67 -27.95
N PRO A 355 -15.31 19.66 -28.42
CA PRO A 355 -16.07 20.57 -27.59
C PRO A 355 -17.45 19.95 -27.26
N GLY A 356 -17.65 19.48 -26.04
CA GLY A 356 -18.98 19.46 -25.39
C GLY A 356 -19.72 18.15 -25.23
N VAL A 357 -20.15 17.34 -26.18
CA VAL A 357 -21.36 16.47 -25.99
C VAL A 357 -21.24 14.99 -26.40
N ALA A 358 -20.07 14.35 -26.45
CA ALA A 358 -20.02 12.91 -26.73
C ALA A 358 -19.86 12.05 -25.48
N ASP A 359 -20.43 10.86 -25.57
CA ASP A 359 -20.10 9.75 -24.70
C ASP A 359 -18.67 9.25 -24.99
N LEU A 360 -18.11 8.51 -24.04
CA LEU A 360 -16.74 7.98 -24.14
C LEU A 360 -16.56 7.08 -25.36
N ASP A 361 -17.55 6.26 -25.69
CA ASP A 361 -17.46 5.29 -26.80
C ASP A 361 -17.33 6.00 -28.14
N THR A 362 -18.07 7.08 -28.35
CA THR A 362 -17.96 7.92 -29.54
C THR A 362 -16.58 8.56 -29.66
N VAL A 363 -16.02 9.09 -28.57
CA VAL A 363 -14.67 9.70 -28.57
C VAL A 363 -13.59 8.66 -28.82
N LEU A 364 -13.71 7.48 -28.23
CA LEU A 364 -12.79 6.36 -28.46
C LEU A 364 -12.84 5.91 -29.93
N ALA A 365 -14.03 5.77 -30.53
CA ALA A 365 -14.16 5.36 -31.92
C ALA A 365 -13.50 6.35 -32.90
N VAL A 366 -13.59 7.66 -32.61
CA VAL A 366 -12.92 8.68 -33.43
C VAL A 366 -11.42 8.64 -33.27
N ALA A 367 -10.91 8.46 -32.06
CA ALA A 367 -9.47 8.32 -31.80
C ALA A 367 -8.91 7.04 -32.44
N ASP A 368 -9.62 5.92 -32.38
CA ASP A 368 -9.25 4.65 -33.03
C ASP A 368 -9.16 4.81 -34.55
N ARG A 369 -10.16 5.45 -35.17
CA ARG A 369 -10.11 5.77 -36.61
C ARG A 369 -8.89 6.62 -36.96
N ALA A 370 -8.56 7.63 -36.18
CA ALA A 370 -7.38 8.45 -36.37
C ALA A 370 -6.09 7.63 -36.20
N LEU A 371 -6.03 6.75 -35.24
CA LEU A 371 -4.90 5.84 -35.04
C LEU A 371 -4.72 4.89 -36.24
N TYR A 372 -5.82 4.33 -36.72
CA TYR A 372 -5.79 3.48 -37.94
C TYR A 372 -5.21 4.22 -39.13
N GLU A 373 -5.57 5.50 -39.33
CA GLU A 373 -4.93 6.32 -40.38
C GLU A 373 -3.44 6.54 -40.13
N ALA A 374 -3.04 6.88 -38.91
CA ALA A 374 -1.65 7.04 -38.56
C ALA A 374 -0.81 5.79 -38.91
N LYS A 375 -1.36 4.60 -38.61
CA LYS A 375 -0.73 3.31 -38.94
C LYS A 375 -0.63 3.09 -40.48
N ASN A 376 -1.68 3.40 -41.23
CA ASN A 376 -1.73 3.15 -42.66
C ASN A 376 -0.92 4.15 -43.49
N THR A 377 -0.76 5.37 -43.03
CA THR A 377 -0.01 6.43 -43.74
C THR A 377 1.49 6.43 -43.45
N GLY A 378 2.01 5.40 -42.72
CA GLY A 378 3.45 5.17 -42.56
C GLY A 378 3.93 5.01 -41.12
N ARG A 379 3.03 5.00 -40.13
CA ARG A 379 3.35 4.88 -38.68
C ARG A 379 4.20 6.03 -38.15
N ASN A 380 4.61 5.95 -36.88
CA ASN A 380 5.43 6.98 -36.22
C ASN A 380 4.91 8.41 -36.46
N ARG A 381 3.61 8.62 -36.26
CA ARG A 381 2.92 9.91 -36.51
C ARG A 381 1.67 10.05 -35.69
N THR A 382 1.21 11.28 -35.60
CA THR A 382 -0.10 11.63 -35.04
C THR A 382 -1.09 11.95 -36.17
N SER A 383 -2.26 11.33 -36.16
CA SER A 383 -3.42 11.72 -36.99
C SER A 383 -4.54 12.19 -36.07
N GLY A 384 -5.34 13.17 -36.48
CA GLY A 384 -6.39 13.71 -35.62
C GLY A 384 -7.67 14.07 -36.39
N TYR A 385 -8.81 13.84 -35.71
CA TYR A 385 -10.12 14.25 -36.19
C TYR A 385 -10.88 15.07 -35.14
N GLN A 386 -11.65 16.03 -35.60
CA GLN A 386 -12.69 16.68 -34.77
C GLN A 386 -13.93 15.82 -34.76
N VAL A 387 -14.48 15.59 -33.59
CA VAL A 387 -15.77 14.94 -33.44
C VAL A 387 -16.85 15.99 -33.78
N THR A 388 -17.39 15.94 -34.96
CA THR A 388 -18.59 16.73 -35.34
C THR A 388 -19.78 16.13 -34.63
N GLY A 389 -20.55 16.98 -33.93
CA GLY A 389 -21.75 16.62 -33.18
C GLY A 389 -22.95 16.28 -34.05
#